data_da837b6ba042682479f29e96f429193b
#
_entry.id   da837b6ba042682479f29e96f429193b
#
_cell.length_a   1.000
_cell.length_b   1.000
_cell.length_c   1.000
_cell.angle_alpha   90.00
_cell.angle_beta   90.00
_cell.angle_gamma   90.00
#
_symmetry.space_group_name_H-M   'P 1'
#
loop_
_entity.id
_entity.type
_entity.pdbx_description
1 polymer ?
#
loop_
_entity_poly.entity_id
_entity_poly.type
_entity_poly.pdbx_seq_one_letter_code
_entity_poly.pdbx_strand_id
1 'polypeptide(L)'
;MEKLAGLVTFLVMFWNLENFFYPQKGETIQENPKTITWKRFRAKRDLISKTIIAIKDQEGDYPSVIGLCEVENLKTLKNLIYDTPLARLNYGIIHKDSPDSRGIDVALLYRREEIKILDTAFLRIRSFKTRDILYAKLYSQVIHDTVHIFVNHWPSKLGGEKKSASKRQEAALLLNSHVDSIQASNPQAKIIAMGDFNDRPLPHQSLENLSLRLRDSLKKAKAPITGTHKYKGHWEMLDQFLVSRGVTGNVRILAFGHLLQTDKKYLGEKTKRTFTGPRFTAGASDHLPILLRITSF
;
A
#
# COMPACT_ATOMS: atom_id res chain seq x y z
N MET A 1 27.15 10.62 -29.65
CA MET A 1 26.25 10.91 -28.51
C MET A 1 25.87 9.57 -27.90
N GLU A 2 26.63 9.14 -26.89
CA GLU A 2 26.30 7.96 -26.11
C GLU A 2 24.98 8.22 -25.36
N LYS A 3 23.96 7.43 -25.65
CA LYS A 3 22.80 7.36 -24.79
C LYS A 3 23.31 6.91 -23.43
N LEU A 4 23.27 7.82 -22.43
CA LEU A 4 23.34 7.42 -21.04
C LEU A 4 22.35 6.27 -20.87
N ALA A 5 22.89 5.08 -20.64
CA ALA A 5 22.08 3.91 -20.31
C ALA A 5 21.26 4.32 -19.07
N GLY A 6 19.97 4.58 -19.28
CA GLY A 6 19.08 5.00 -18.21
C GLY A 6 19.15 3.94 -17.11
N LEU A 7 19.50 4.33 -15.91
CA LEU A 7 19.49 3.44 -14.75
C LEU A 7 18.09 2.76 -14.72
N VAL A 8 18.11 1.47 -15.01
CA VAL A 8 16.90 0.64 -14.95
C VAL A 8 16.39 0.70 -13.51
N THR A 9 15.20 1.23 -13.32
CA THR A 9 14.67 1.52 -11.98
C THR A 9 13.52 0.60 -11.67
N PHE A 10 13.66 -0.22 -10.63
CA PHE A 10 12.56 -1.05 -10.13
C PHE A 10 11.83 -0.28 -9.03
N LEU A 11 10.61 0.16 -9.33
CA LEU A 11 9.77 0.95 -8.43
C LEU A 11 8.68 0.09 -7.82
N VAL A 12 8.59 0.10 -6.50
CA VAL A 12 7.53 -0.58 -5.74
C VAL A 12 6.75 0.47 -4.93
N MET A 13 5.45 0.55 -5.14
CA MET A 13 4.57 1.49 -4.44
C MET A 13 3.67 0.74 -3.47
N PHE A 14 3.32 1.36 -2.34
CA PHE A 14 2.23 0.92 -1.48
C PHE A 14 1.30 2.10 -1.15
N TRP A 15 -0.02 1.82 -1.07
CA TRP A 15 -1.01 2.82 -0.68
C TRP A 15 -2.25 2.20 -0.02
N ASN A 16 -2.61 2.67 1.17
CA ASN A 16 -3.92 2.46 1.76
C ASN A 16 -4.94 3.41 1.11
N LEU A 17 -6.01 2.87 0.54
CA LEU A 17 -6.99 3.61 -0.26
C LEU A 17 -8.21 4.10 0.53
N GLU A 18 -8.24 4.02 1.85
CA GLU A 18 -9.35 4.46 2.71
C GLU A 18 -10.73 4.00 2.20
N ASN A 19 -11.06 2.71 2.37
CA ASN A 19 -12.38 2.16 1.99
C ASN A 19 -12.74 2.44 0.51
N PHE A 20 -11.95 1.91 -0.41
CA PHE A 20 -12.23 2.01 -1.85
C PHE A 20 -13.33 1.03 -2.24
N PHE A 21 -14.58 1.39 -1.93
CA PHE A 21 -15.78 0.61 -2.19
C PHE A 21 -16.38 0.89 -3.56
N TYR A 22 -16.97 -0.16 -4.15
CA TYR A 22 -17.76 -0.08 -5.37
C TYR A 22 -19.12 0.60 -5.10
N PRO A 23 -19.73 1.29 -6.06
CA PRO A 23 -21.04 1.88 -5.88
C PRO A 23 -22.12 0.84 -5.57
N GLN A 24 -22.85 1.06 -4.50
CA GLN A 24 -23.95 0.21 -4.06
C GLN A 24 -25.25 0.59 -4.77
N LYS A 25 -26.09 -0.41 -5.06
CA LYS A 25 -27.44 -0.20 -5.60
C LYS A 25 -28.44 -0.10 -4.44
N GLY A 26 -29.40 0.82 -4.56
CA GLY A 26 -30.56 0.87 -3.68
C GLY A 26 -30.42 1.77 -2.45
N GLU A 27 -29.21 2.12 -2.02
CA GLU A 27 -29.00 3.04 -0.90
C GLU A 27 -28.90 4.50 -1.41
N THR A 28 -29.58 5.43 -0.79
CA THR A 28 -29.55 6.86 -1.13
C THR A 28 -28.65 7.64 -0.18
N ILE A 29 -28.17 8.82 -0.63
CA ILE A 29 -27.38 9.73 0.22
C ILE A 29 -28.21 10.26 1.39
N GLN A 30 -29.52 10.35 1.25
CA GLN A 30 -30.44 10.78 2.31
C GLN A 30 -30.52 9.75 3.44
N GLU A 31 -30.46 8.45 3.10
CA GLU A 31 -30.47 7.35 4.07
C GLU A 31 -29.09 7.17 4.72
N ASN A 32 -28.04 7.24 3.92
CA ASN A 32 -26.66 7.15 4.40
C ASN A 32 -25.76 8.19 3.70
N PRO A 33 -25.36 9.26 4.40
CA PRO A 33 -24.51 10.28 3.84
C PRO A 33 -23.15 9.80 3.32
N LYS A 34 -22.72 8.60 3.73
CA LYS A 34 -21.46 7.96 3.26
C LYS A 34 -21.64 7.02 2.09
N THR A 35 -22.85 6.85 1.56
CA THR A 35 -23.12 6.01 0.39
C THR A 35 -22.19 6.33 -0.76
N ILE A 36 -21.57 5.31 -1.34
CA ILE A 36 -20.70 5.43 -2.50
C ILE A 36 -21.54 5.44 -3.78
N THR A 37 -21.84 6.63 -4.27
CA THR A 37 -22.46 6.81 -5.58
C THR A 37 -21.42 6.71 -6.71
N TRP A 38 -21.87 6.49 -7.95
CA TRP A 38 -21.00 6.50 -9.13
C TRP A 38 -20.16 7.77 -9.26
N LYS A 39 -20.74 8.94 -8.94
CA LYS A 39 -20.04 10.22 -8.96
C LYS A 39 -18.88 10.22 -7.94
N ARG A 40 -19.14 9.78 -6.70
CA ARG A 40 -18.14 9.72 -5.62
C ARG A 40 -17.06 8.69 -5.92
N PHE A 41 -17.44 7.53 -6.41
CA PHE A 41 -16.54 6.46 -6.83
C PHE A 41 -15.57 6.95 -7.92
N ARG A 42 -16.10 7.51 -9.01
CA ARG A 42 -15.29 8.03 -10.11
C ARG A 42 -14.33 9.11 -9.64
N ALA A 43 -14.79 10.06 -8.83
CA ALA A 43 -13.93 11.12 -8.30
C ALA A 43 -12.72 10.55 -7.53
N LYS A 44 -12.93 9.55 -6.67
CA LYS A 44 -11.86 8.89 -5.93
C LYS A 44 -10.97 8.06 -6.85
N ARG A 45 -11.54 7.21 -7.70
CA ARG A 45 -10.86 6.38 -8.68
C ARG A 45 -9.91 7.20 -9.57
N ASP A 46 -10.43 8.29 -10.13
CA ASP A 46 -9.67 9.14 -11.06
C ASP A 46 -8.53 9.86 -10.34
N LEU A 47 -8.72 10.21 -9.06
CA LEU A 47 -7.66 10.79 -8.23
C LEU A 47 -6.56 9.77 -7.89
N ILE A 48 -6.93 8.51 -7.62
CA ILE A 48 -5.98 7.40 -7.43
C ILE A 48 -5.17 7.19 -8.73
N SER A 49 -5.84 7.08 -9.87
CA SER A 49 -5.19 6.94 -11.17
C SER A 49 -4.23 8.10 -11.47
N LYS A 50 -4.68 9.35 -11.27
CA LYS A 50 -3.85 10.54 -11.42
C LYS A 50 -2.58 10.48 -10.56
N THR A 51 -2.71 10.02 -9.32
CA THR A 51 -1.57 9.89 -8.39
C THR A 51 -0.54 8.89 -8.90
N ILE A 52 -0.98 7.70 -9.36
CA ILE A 52 -0.09 6.68 -9.90
C ILE A 52 0.64 7.19 -11.16
N ILE A 53 -0.09 7.89 -12.04
CA ILE A 53 0.50 8.45 -13.27
C ILE A 53 1.53 9.52 -12.96
N ALA A 54 1.26 10.39 -11.99
CA ALA A 54 2.17 11.48 -11.62
C ALA A 54 3.52 11.01 -11.05
N ILE A 55 3.65 9.73 -10.68
CA ILE A 55 4.93 9.17 -10.23
C ILE A 55 5.97 9.23 -11.34
N LYS A 56 5.58 8.99 -12.59
CA LYS A 56 6.50 9.05 -13.74
C LYS A 56 7.21 10.39 -13.86
N ASP A 57 6.50 11.50 -13.59
CA ASP A 57 7.08 12.84 -13.69
C ASP A 57 8.19 13.08 -12.63
N GLN A 58 8.13 12.36 -11.50
CA GLN A 58 9.09 12.48 -10.42
C GLN A 58 10.22 11.44 -10.46
N GLU A 59 9.91 10.24 -10.95
CA GLU A 59 10.80 9.08 -10.86
C GLU A 59 11.33 8.62 -12.24
N GLY A 60 10.79 9.16 -13.33
CA GLY A 60 11.16 8.80 -14.69
C GLY A 60 10.42 7.59 -15.27
N ASP A 61 9.77 6.78 -14.40
CA ASP A 61 8.96 5.61 -14.80
C ASP A 61 7.78 5.40 -13.87
N TYR A 62 6.90 4.48 -14.25
CA TYR A 62 5.77 4.03 -13.44
C TYR A 62 6.19 2.91 -12.48
N PRO A 63 5.48 2.71 -11.34
CA PRO A 63 5.75 1.58 -10.47
C PRO A 63 5.58 0.24 -11.19
N SER A 64 6.59 -0.62 -11.12
CA SER A 64 6.52 -2.00 -11.64
C SER A 64 5.52 -2.84 -10.85
N VAL A 65 5.42 -2.54 -9.55
CA VAL A 65 4.54 -3.24 -8.59
C VAL A 65 3.86 -2.23 -7.67
N ILE A 66 2.55 -2.41 -7.43
CA ILE A 66 1.77 -1.57 -6.53
C ILE A 66 1.00 -2.46 -5.56
N GLY A 67 1.32 -2.36 -4.26
CA GLY A 67 0.49 -2.92 -3.19
C GLY A 67 -0.60 -1.94 -2.79
N LEU A 68 -1.80 -2.43 -2.64
CA LEU A 68 -2.96 -1.65 -2.21
C LEU A 68 -3.63 -2.32 -1.02
N CYS A 69 -4.23 -1.54 -0.15
CA CYS A 69 -5.17 -2.05 0.84
C CYS A 69 -6.41 -1.16 0.99
N GLU A 70 -7.40 -1.67 1.74
CA GLU A 70 -8.74 -1.10 1.84
C GLU A 70 -9.46 -1.04 0.49
N VAL A 71 -9.31 -2.08 -0.31
CA VAL A 71 -10.03 -2.30 -1.57
C VAL A 71 -11.15 -3.30 -1.32
N GLU A 72 -12.36 -3.03 -1.83
CA GLU A 72 -13.50 -3.91 -1.59
C GLU A 72 -13.41 -5.23 -2.37
N ASN A 73 -13.14 -5.18 -3.68
CA ASN A 73 -13.23 -6.36 -4.52
C ASN A 73 -12.52 -6.21 -5.87
N LEU A 74 -12.42 -7.32 -6.61
CA LEU A 74 -11.82 -7.35 -7.95
C LEU A 74 -12.50 -6.39 -8.94
N LYS A 75 -13.80 -6.14 -8.81
CA LYS A 75 -14.55 -5.26 -9.71
C LYS A 75 -14.11 -3.80 -9.54
N THR A 76 -13.87 -3.38 -8.30
CA THR A 76 -13.31 -2.07 -7.97
C THR A 76 -11.94 -1.87 -8.62
N LEU A 77 -11.06 -2.88 -8.52
CA LEU A 77 -9.73 -2.85 -9.14
C LEU A 77 -9.76 -2.84 -10.65
N LYS A 78 -10.64 -3.64 -11.27
CA LYS A 78 -10.83 -3.64 -12.73
C LYS A 78 -11.27 -2.26 -13.22
N ASN A 79 -12.20 -1.59 -12.53
CA ASN A 79 -12.60 -0.22 -12.85
C ASN A 79 -11.43 0.77 -12.71
N LEU A 80 -10.60 0.64 -11.67
CA LEU A 80 -9.43 1.49 -11.51
C LEU A 80 -8.47 1.33 -12.70
N ILE A 81 -8.20 0.11 -13.12
CA ILE A 81 -7.19 -0.14 -14.16
C ILE A 81 -7.74 0.09 -15.56
N TYR A 82 -8.92 -0.45 -15.89
CA TYR A 82 -9.39 -0.47 -17.28
C TYR A 82 -10.23 0.74 -17.68
N ASP A 83 -10.86 1.42 -16.71
CA ASP A 83 -11.71 2.58 -16.96
C ASP A 83 -11.02 3.93 -16.66
N THR A 84 -9.68 3.93 -16.57
CA THR A 84 -8.84 5.11 -16.38
C THR A 84 -7.64 5.08 -17.33
N PRO A 85 -6.83 6.15 -17.42
CA PRO A 85 -5.61 6.13 -18.21
C PRO A 85 -4.58 5.04 -17.81
N LEU A 86 -4.72 4.40 -16.66
CA LEU A 86 -3.91 3.23 -16.27
C LEU A 86 -4.07 2.04 -17.21
N ALA A 87 -5.13 1.98 -18.00
CA ALA A 87 -5.35 0.95 -19.02
C ALA A 87 -4.16 0.81 -20.01
N ARG A 88 -3.47 1.93 -20.27
CA ARG A 88 -2.29 1.99 -21.15
C ARG A 88 -1.03 1.35 -20.54
N LEU A 89 -1.02 1.10 -19.24
CA LEU A 89 0.12 0.58 -18.49
C LEU A 89 0.08 -0.94 -18.28
N ASN A 90 -0.95 -1.60 -18.81
CA ASN A 90 -1.12 -3.05 -18.83
C ASN A 90 -0.90 -3.73 -17.46
N TYR A 91 -1.44 -3.15 -16.38
CA TYR A 91 -1.35 -3.76 -15.05
C TYR A 91 -2.16 -5.05 -14.95
N GLY A 92 -1.53 -6.11 -14.43
CA GLY A 92 -2.19 -7.30 -13.93
C GLY A 92 -2.68 -7.08 -12.49
N ILE A 93 -3.63 -7.90 -12.04
CA ILE A 93 -4.24 -7.83 -10.71
C ILE A 93 -4.07 -9.17 -10.02
N ILE A 94 -3.61 -9.17 -8.77
CA ILE A 94 -3.72 -10.29 -7.83
C ILE A 94 -4.57 -9.80 -6.66
N HIS A 95 -5.70 -10.47 -6.44
CA HIS A 95 -6.67 -10.13 -5.40
C HIS A 95 -7.49 -11.35 -5.03
N LYS A 96 -7.90 -11.44 -3.77
CA LYS A 96 -8.86 -12.42 -3.25
C LYS A 96 -9.59 -11.83 -2.07
N ASP A 97 -10.89 -12.07 -2.01
CA ASP A 97 -11.73 -11.66 -0.87
C ASP A 97 -11.27 -12.38 0.40
N SER A 98 -11.07 -11.63 1.47
CA SER A 98 -10.68 -12.11 2.80
C SER A 98 -11.89 -12.15 3.75
N PRO A 99 -11.78 -12.78 4.93
CA PRO A 99 -12.87 -12.83 5.89
C PRO A 99 -13.05 -11.54 6.72
N ASP A 100 -12.43 -10.42 6.34
CA ASP A 100 -12.61 -9.15 7.06
C ASP A 100 -14.08 -8.72 7.05
N SER A 101 -14.61 -8.36 8.22
CA SER A 101 -16.03 -8.03 8.38
C SER A 101 -16.47 -6.73 7.72
N ARG A 102 -15.53 -5.87 7.35
CA ARG A 102 -15.79 -4.62 6.62
C ARG A 102 -15.81 -4.83 5.10
N GLY A 103 -15.42 -6.03 4.63
CA GLY A 103 -15.30 -6.33 3.20
C GLY A 103 -14.19 -5.49 2.54
N ILE A 104 -13.04 -5.37 3.20
CA ILE A 104 -11.85 -4.69 2.66
C ILE A 104 -10.69 -5.65 2.60
N ASP A 105 -9.92 -5.56 1.52
CA ASP A 105 -8.88 -6.51 1.20
C ASP A 105 -7.56 -5.82 0.85
N VAL A 106 -6.53 -6.64 0.67
CA VAL A 106 -5.27 -6.27 0.05
C VAL A 106 -5.24 -6.70 -1.41
N ALA A 107 -4.49 -5.98 -2.23
CA ALA A 107 -4.30 -6.31 -3.64
C ALA A 107 -2.87 -5.99 -4.10
N LEU A 108 -2.45 -6.66 -5.17
CA LEU A 108 -1.20 -6.36 -5.87
C LEU A 108 -1.51 -6.09 -7.34
N LEU A 109 -1.02 -4.95 -7.83
CA LEU A 109 -0.97 -4.63 -9.25
C LEU A 109 0.46 -4.78 -9.73
N TYR A 110 0.65 -5.28 -10.96
CA TYR A 110 1.98 -5.46 -11.53
C TYR A 110 1.97 -5.19 -13.04
N ARG A 111 3.00 -4.56 -13.57
CA ARG A 111 3.15 -4.32 -15.02
C ARG A 111 3.49 -5.63 -15.71
N ARG A 112 2.57 -6.11 -16.58
CA ARG A 112 2.71 -7.42 -17.26
C ARG A 112 3.94 -7.51 -18.16
N GLU A 113 4.40 -6.39 -18.68
CA GLU A 113 5.57 -6.30 -19.55
C GLU A 113 6.89 -6.45 -18.79
N GLU A 114 6.88 -6.17 -17.49
CA GLU A 114 8.07 -6.20 -16.64
C GLU A 114 8.10 -7.36 -15.66
N ILE A 115 6.93 -7.88 -15.32
CA ILE A 115 6.75 -8.83 -14.22
C ILE A 115 6.06 -10.09 -14.70
N LYS A 116 6.71 -11.23 -14.45
CA LYS A 116 6.11 -12.57 -14.57
C LYS A 116 5.80 -13.09 -13.17
N ILE A 117 4.54 -13.42 -12.91
CA ILE A 117 4.14 -14.07 -11.66
C ILE A 117 4.54 -15.54 -11.71
N LEU A 118 5.27 -15.99 -10.68
CA LEU A 118 5.74 -17.37 -10.53
C LEU A 118 4.86 -18.15 -9.57
N ASP A 119 4.40 -17.51 -8.47
CA ASP A 119 3.56 -18.13 -7.45
C ASP A 119 2.78 -17.07 -6.67
N THR A 120 1.64 -17.46 -6.08
CA THR A 120 0.82 -16.57 -5.24
C THR A 120 0.16 -17.35 -4.11
N ALA A 121 0.06 -16.71 -2.93
CA ALA A 121 -0.67 -17.25 -1.79
C ALA A 121 -1.39 -16.13 -1.01
N PHE A 122 -2.43 -16.52 -0.30
CA PHE A 122 -3.15 -15.65 0.64
C PHE A 122 -3.06 -16.29 2.03
N LEU A 123 -2.24 -15.68 2.88
CA LEU A 123 -1.90 -16.21 4.18
C LEU A 123 -2.95 -15.76 5.19
N ARG A 124 -3.72 -16.72 5.68
CA ARG A 124 -4.87 -16.45 6.54
C ARG A 124 -4.53 -16.57 8.02
N ILE A 125 -4.85 -15.52 8.78
CA ILE A 125 -4.94 -15.59 10.24
C ILE A 125 -6.27 -16.28 10.59
N ARG A 126 -6.22 -17.37 11.36
CA ARG A 126 -7.39 -18.20 11.62
C ARG A 126 -8.10 -17.88 12.93
N SER A 127 -7.43 -17.24 13.87
CA SER A 127 -7.93 -16.96 15.23
C SER A 127 -8.98 -15.83 15.29
N PHE A 128 -8.98 -14.94 14.28
CA PHE A 128 -9.96 -13.85 14.16
C PHE A 128 -10.16 -13.45 12.69
N LYS A 129 -11.34 -12.84 12.41
CA LYS A 129 -11.65 -12.34 11.07
C LYS A 129 -10.84 -11.07 10.78
N THR A 130 -10.03 -11.12 9.73
CA THR A 130 -9.20 -10.00 9.26
C THR A 130 -8.78 -10.24 7.81
N ARG A 131 -8.04 -9.29 7.24
CA ARG A 131 -7.46 -9.41 5.90
C ARG A 131 -6.40 -10.49 5.89
N ASP A 132 -6.34 -11.23 4.78
CA ASP A 132 -5.23 -12.13 4.51
C ASP A 132 -3.95 -11.30 4.19
N ILE A 133 -2.76 -11.86 4.41
CA ILE A 133 -1.52 -11.31 3.88
C ILE A 133 -1.37 -11.87 2.47
N LEU A 134 -1.28 -11.01 1.45
CA LEU A 134 -1.04 -11.45 0.08
C LEU A 134 0.44 -11.69 -0.13
N TYR A 135 0.80 -12.86 -0.63
CA TYR A 135 2.14 -13.21 -1.07
C TYR A 135 2.16 -13.38 -2.59
N ALA A 136 3.23 -12.87 -3.23
CA ALA A 136 3.53 -13.14 -4.62
C ALA A 136 5.03 -13.36 -4.80
N LYS A 137 5.40 -14.47 -5.46
CA LYS A 137 6.73 -14.69 -6.01
C LYS A 137 6.71 -14.25 -7.46
N LEU A 138 7.56 -13.31 -7.81
CA LEU A 138 7.60 -12.75 -9.15
C LEU A 138 9.03 -12.73 -9.70
N TYR A 139 9.16 -12.87 -11.02
CA TYR A 139 10.38 -12.59 -11.75
C TYR A 139 10.26 -11.23 -12.41
N SER A 140 11.22 -10.36 -12.17
CA SER A 140 11.28 -9.04 -12.80
C SER A 140 12.27 -9.05 -13.96
N GLN A 141 11.77 -8.66 -15.14
CA GLN A 141 12.61 -8.45 -16.32
C GLN A 141 13.47 -7.18 -16.21
N VAL A 142 13.08 -6.28 -15.31
CA VAL A 142 13.79 -5.01 -15.06
C VAL A 142 15.12 -5.23 -14.36
N ILE A 143 15.15 -6.13 -13.38
CA ILE A 143 16.32 -6.44 -12.55
C ILE A 143 16.88 -7.84 -12.82
N HIS A 144 16.25 -8.59 -13.74
CA HIS A 144 16.59 -9.96 -14.10
C HIS A 144 16.69 -10.93 -12.91
N ASP A 145 15.78 -10.78 -11.92
CA ASP A 145 15.81 -11.57 -10.71
C ASP A 145 14.41 -11.85 -10.13
N THR A 146 14.37 -12.78 -9.18
CA THR A 146 13.16 -13.16 -8.47
C THR A 146 13.01 -12.34 -7.19
N VAL A 147 11.82 -11.80 -6.97
CA VAL A 147 11.46 -11.03 -5.78
C VAL A 147 10.23 -11.65 -5.13
N HIS A 148 10.24 -11.73 -3.82
CA HIS A 148 9.13 -12.15 -2.99
C HIS A 148 8.45 -10.90 -2.41
N ILE A 149 7.18 -10.70 -2.73
CA ILE A 149 6.39 -9.54 -2.29
C ILE A 149 5.34 -10.01 -1.29
N PHE A 150 5.21 -9.30 -0.18
CA PHE A 150 4.10 -9.43 0.75
C PHE A 150 3.34 -8.10 0.84
N VAL A 151 2.01 -8.15 0.69
CA VAL A 151 1.14 -6.98 0.91
C VAL A 151 0.36 -7.21 2.19
N ASN A 152 0.47 -6.26 3.11
CA ASN A 152 -0.05 -6.35 4.46
C ASN A 152 -1.06 -5.23 4.76
N HIS A 153 -2.08 -5.55 5.56
CA HIS A 153 -2.90 -4.57 6.24
C HIS A 153 -3.28 -5.14 7.61
N TRP A 154 -2.53 -4.75 8.62
CA TRP A 154 -2.66 -5.31 9.96
C TRP A 154 -3.80 -4.66 10.75
N PRO A 155 -4.28 -5.31 11.85
CA PRO A 155 -5.35 -4.78 12.69
C PRO A 155 -5.03 -3.40 13.25
N SER A 156 -5.97 -2.46 13.06
CA SER A 156 -5.79 -1.08 13.51
C SER A 156 -5.88 -0.97 15.05
N LYS A 157 -5.38 0.17 15.59
CA LYS A 157 -5.46 0.51 17.01
C LYS A 157 -6.87 0.96 17.45
N LEU A 158 -7.82 1.06 16.52
CA LEU A 158 -9.22 1.37 16.83
C LEU A 158 -9.83 0.29 17.73
N GLY A 159 -10.41 0.70 18.87
CA GLY A 159 -10.94 -0.24 19.88
C GLY A 159 -9.96 -0.58 21.00
N GLY A 160 -8.79 0.03 21.03
CA GLY A 160 -7.81 -0.07 22.11
C GLY A 160 -6.48 -0.69 21.68
N GLU A 161 -5.40 0.00 22.00
CA GLU A 161 -4.04 -0.39 21.60
C GLU A 161 -3.65 -1.77 22.17
N LYS A 162 -3.94 -2.03 23.45
CA LYS A 162 -3.64 -3.32 24.08
C LYS A 162 -4.38 -4.50 23.44
N LYS A 163 -5.68 -4.32 23.11
CA LYS A 163 -6.48 -5.39 22.46
C LYS A 163 -6.05 -5.71 21.04
N SER A 164 -5.55 -4.72 20.33
CA SER A 164 -5.09 -4.89 18.94
C SER A 164 -3.62 -5.31 18.84
N ALA A 165 -2.81 -5.10 19.88
CA ALA A 165 -1.40 -5.48 19.89
C ALA A 165 -1.17 -6.98 19.68
N SER A 166 -1.90 -7.85 20.42
CA SER A 166 -1.82 -9.29 20.25
C SER A 166 -2.19 -9.76 18.83
N LYS A 167 -3.20 -9.12 18.22
CA LYS A 167 -3.62 -9.42 16.84
C LYS A 167 -2.54 -9.01 15.81
N ARG A 168 -1.88 -7.87 16.02
CA ARG A 168 -0.76 -7.46 15.15
C ARG A 168 0.44 -8.38 15.36
N GLN A 169 0.71 -8.82 16.58
CA GLN A 169 1.77 -9.79 16.85
C GLN A 169 1.53 -11.12 16.13
N GLU A 170 0.28 -11.61 16.09
CA GLU A 170 -0.05 -12.82 15.34
C GLU A 170 0.15 -12.64 13.82
N ALA A 171 -0.22 -11.49 13.28
CA ALA A 171 0.06 -11.16 11.87
C ALA A 171 1.58 -11.11 11.61
N ALA A 172 2.36 -10.54 12.53
CA ALA A 172 3.82 -10.50 12.44
C ALA A 172 4.43 -11.90 12.47
N LEU A 173 3.97 -12.78 13.36
CA LEU A 173 4.43 -14.16 13.44
C LEU A 173 4.12 -14.95 12.16
N LEU A 174 2.93 -14.77 11.59
CA LEU A 174 2.55 -15.39 10.32
C LEU A 174 3.43 -14.90 9.17
N LEU A 175 3.67 -13.60 9.05
CA LEU A 175 4.58 -13.04 8.05
C LEU A 175 5.99 -13.60 8.25
N ASN A 176 6.50 -13.58 9.48
CA ASN A 176 7.85 -14.03 9.80
C ASN A 176 8.08 -15.50 9.45
N SER A 177 7.12 -16.39 9.80
CA SER A 177 7.24 -17.82 9.48
C SER A 177 7.40 -18.10 7.99
N HIS A 178 6.73 -17.31 7.13
CA HIS A 178 6.86 -17.43 5.68
C HIS A 178 8.19 -16.85 5.18
N VAL A 179 8.63 -15.72 5.74
CA VAL A 179 9.94 -15.13 5.44
C VAL A 179 11.06 -16.08 5.81
N ASP A 180 11.01 -16.69 6.99
CA ASP A 180 12.01 -17.64 7.46
C ASP A 180 12.05 -18.89 6.58
N SER A 181 10.90 -19.41 6.15
CA SER A 181 10.83 -20.53 5.22
C SER A 181 11.48 -20.21 3.87
N ILE A 182 11.27 -19.01 3.34
CA ILE A 182 11.89 -18.56 2.09
C ILE A 182 13.40 -18.44 2.27
N GLN A 183 13.85 -17.83 3.37
CA GLN A 183 15.27 -17.63 3.66
C GLN A 183 16.00 -18.93 4.01
N ALA A 184 15.32 -19.89 4.62
CA ALA A 184 15.87 -21.23 4.83
C ALA A 184 16.16 -21.95 3.51
N SER A 185 15.30 -21.74 2.49
CA SER A 185 15.50 -22.31 1.15
C SER A 185 16.47 -21.50 0.30
N ASN A 186 16.53 -20.18 0.49
CA ASN A 186 17.44 -19.27 -0.20
C ASN A 186 17.81 -18.10 0.73
N PRO A 187 18.96 -18.14 1.41
CA PRO A 187 19.41 -17.06 2.31
C PRO A 187 19.60 -15.70 1.63
N GLN A 188 19.76 -15.67 0.31
CA GLN A 188 19.91 -14.45 -0.50
C GLN A 188 18.58 -14.01 -1.14
N ALA A 189 17.45 -14.61 -0.76
CA ALA A 189 16.14 -14.26 -1.30
C ALA A 189 15.85 -12.77 -1.13
N LYS A 190 15.39 -12.14 -2.20
CA LYS A 190 14.99 -10.75 -2.23
C LYS A 190 13.53 -10.65 -1.80
N ILE A 191 13.31 -10.15 -0.60
CA ILE A 191 12.00 -10.09 0.03
C ILE A 191 11.64 -8.65 0.32
N ILE A 192 10.42 -8.25 -0.05
CA ILE A 192 9.84 -6.95 0.24
C ILE A 192 8.46 -7.19 0.86
N ALA A 193 8.29 -6.84 2.12
CA ALA A 193 6.99 -6.74 2.76
C ALA A 193 6.60 -5.28 2.84
N MET A 194 5.47 -4.94 2.26
CA MET A 194 4.89 -3.60 2.27
C MET A 194 3.50 -3.63 2.87
N GLY A 195 3.08 -2.52 3.48
CA GLY A 195 1.73 -2.50 4.06
C GLY A 195 1.48 -1.34 5.00
N ASP A 196 0.20 -1.22 5.35
CA ASP A 196 -0.25 -0.53 6.56
C ASP A 196 -0.14 -1.51 7.75
N PHE A 197 0.95 -1.38 8.49
CA PHE A 197 1.20 -2.22 9.66
C PHE A 197 0.46 -1.75 10.91
N ASN A 198 -0.23 -0.60 10.83
CA ASN A 198 -0.94 0.01 11.95
C ASN A 198 -0.09 0.12 13.22
N ASP A 199 1.24 0.20 13.05
CA ASP A 199 2.22 0.35 14.10
C ASP A 199 3.36 1.26 13.65
N ARG A 200 4.10 1.81 14.62
CA ARG A 200 5.24 2.69 14.33
C ARG A 200 6.44 1.88 13.86
N PRO A 201 7.37 2.48 13.09
CA PRO A 201 8.67 1.88 12.84
C PRO A 201 9.41 1.56 14.14
N LEU A 202 10.29 0.55 14.10
CA LEU A 202 11.08 0.06 15.25
C LEU A 202 11.66 1.17 16.15
N PRO A 203 11.77 0.94 17.48
CA PRO A 203 11.58 -0.35 18.17
C PRO A 203 10.14 -0.54 18.67
N HIS A 204 9.36 -1.41 18.06
CA HIS A 204 8.02 -1.77 18.53
C HIS A 204 7.83 -3.30 18.54
N GLN A 205 7.19 -3.80 19.59
CA GLN A 205 7.07 -5.24 19.91
C GLN A 205 6.55 -6.11 18.74
N SER A 206 5.66 -5.58 17.90
CA SER A 206 5.10 -6.35 16.78
C SER A 206 6.11 -6.61 15.65
N LEU A 207 7.10 -5.74 15.47
CA LEU A 207 8.06 -5.78 14.36
C LEU A 207 9.47 -6.22 14.79
N GLU A 208 9.77 -6.24 16.09
CA GLU A 208 11.11 -6.54 16.62
C GLU A 208 11.63 -7.93 16.23
N ASN A 209 10.73 -8.91 16.11
CA ASN A 209 11.06 -10.31 15.81
C ASN A 209 11.03 -10.64 14.31
N LEU A 210 10.92 -9.63 13.42
CA LEU A 210 10.94 -9.88 11.99
C LEU A 210 12.39 -10.08 11.50
N SER A 211 12.60 -11.13 10.73
CA SER A 211 13.87 -11.39 10.02
C SER A 211 14.15 -10.34 8.94
N LEU A 212 13.14 -9.54 8.59
CA LEU A 212 13.24 -8.44 7.64
C LEU A 212 13.77 -7.19 8.31
N ARG A 213 14.64 -6.47 7.63
CA ARG A 213 15.13 -5.16 8.08
C ARG A 213 14.18 -4.07 7.60
N LEU A 214 13.76 -3.20 8.53
CA LEU A 214 13.05 -1.98 8.19
C LEU A 214 13.98 -1.05 7.39
N ARG A 215 13.56 -0.62 6.21
CA ARG A 215 14.18 0.50 5.51
C ARG A 215 13.62 1.79 6.07
N ASP A 216 14.52 2.60 6.60
CA ASP A 216 14.18 3.90 7.16
C ASP A 216 13.70 4.85 6.06
N SER A 217 12.38 5.00 5.98
CA SER A 217 11.73 5.93 5.04
C SER A 217 11.83 7.37 5.51
N LEU A 218 12.14 7.59 6.79
CA LEU A 218 12.14 8.92 7.39
C LEU A 218 13.37 9.75 7.04
N LYS A 219 14.50 9.13 6.70
CA LYS A 219 15.76 9.86 6.37
C LYS A 219 15.62 10.87 5.24
N LYS A 220 14.57 10.78 4.42
CA LYS A 220 14.32 11.68 3.29
C LYS A 220 12.95 12.34 3.32
N ALA A 221 12.13 12.12 4.37
CA ALA A 221 10.88 12.86 4.53
C ALA A 221 11.23 14.33 4.80
N LYS A 222 10.91 15.18 3.82
CA LYS A 222 11.07 16.64 3.98
C LYS A 222 10.03 17.12 4.99
N ALA A 223 10.48 17.77 6.06
CA ALA A 223 9.57 18.52 6.92
C ALA A 223 8.68 19.44 6.02
N PRO A 224 7.36 19.59 6.30
CA PRO A 224 6.69 19.22 7.55
C PRO A 224 5.98 17.84 7.55
N ILE A 225 6.07 17.03 6.48
CA ILE A 225 5.35 15.74 6.37
C ILE A 225 6.33 14.61 6.72
N THR A 226 6.14 14.01 7.90
CA THR A 226 7.03 12.99 8.45
C THR A 226 6.39 11.61 8.60
N GLY A 227 5.19 11.43 8.05
CA GLY A 227 4.44 10.18 8.10
C GLY A 227 3.41 10.09 6.99
N THR A 228 2.75 8.95 6.92
CA THR A 228 1.74 8.65 5.90
C THR A 228 0.32 8.98 6.33
N HIS A 229 0.06 8.96 7.63
CA HIS A 229 -1.24 9.25 8.22
C HIS A 229 -1.14 10.36 9.26
N LYS A 230 -2.06 11.34 9.27
CA LYS A 230 -2.09 12.41 10.27
C LYS A 230 -3.23 12.22 11.25
N TYR A 231 -2.88 12.03 12.55
CA TYR A 231 -3.85 11.89 13.63
C TYR A 231 -3.59 12.93 14.72
N LYS A 232 -4.63 13.69 15.10
CA LYS A 232 -4.58 14.74 16.14
C LYS A 232 -3.37 15.69 16.00
N GLY A 233 -3.04 16.08 14.79
CA GLY A 233 -1.94 17.00 14.50
C GLY A 233 -0.57 16.36 14.27
N HIS A 234 -0.41 15.09 14.59
CA HIS A 234 0.85 14.36 14.47
C HIS A 234 0.84 13.44 13.25
N TRP A 235 1.91 13.46 12.46
CA TRP A 235 2.13 12.52 11.40
C TRP A 235 2.65 11.19 11.98
N GLU A 236 2.03 10.10 11.58
CA GLU A 236 2.40 8.73 11.96
C GLU A 236 2.83 7.96 10.71
N MET A 237 3.92 7.18 10.84
CA MET A 237 4.44 6.33 9.77
C MET A 237 3.85 4.93 9.94
N LEU A 238 2.62 4.72 9.46
CA LEU A 238 1.90 3.45 9.56
C LEU A 238 2.18 2.54 8.36
N ASP A 239 2.38 3.15 7.19
CA ASP A 239 2.69 2.47 5.94
C ASP A 239 4.20 2.35 5.80
N GLN A 240 4.71 1.13 5.57
CA GLN A 240 6.15 0.87 5.64
C GLN A 240 6.58 -0.17 4.59
N PHE A 241 7.88 -0.16 4.27
CA PHE A 241 8.57 -1.23 3.58
C PHE A 241 9.55 -1.91 4.55
N LEU A 242 9.42 -3.22 4.69
CA LEU A 242 10.36 -4.11 5.37
C LEU A 242 11.05 -4.94 4.30
N VAL A 243 12.38 -4.95 4.27
CA VAL A 243 13.12 -5.59 3.19
C VAL A 243 14.24 -6.49 3.70
N SER A 244 14.51 -7.60 3.00
CA SER A 244 15.64 -8.47 3.28
C SER A 244 16.99 -7.75 3.06
N ARG A 245 18.07 -8.30 3.63
CA ARG A 245 19.41 -7.66 3.64
C ARG A 245 19.91 -7.30 2.24
N GLY A 246 19.66 -8.15 1.25
CA GLY A 246 20.10 -7.97 -0.12
C GLY A 246 19.41 -6.80 -0.85
N VAL A 247 18.22 -6.38 -0.43
CA VAL A 247 17.48 -5.31 -1.09
C VAL A 247 17.94 -3.94 -0.61
N THR A 248 18.47 -3.11 -1.51
CA THR A 248 18.90 -1.74 -1.23
C THR A 248 18.04 -0.74 -1.99
N GLY A 249 17.66 0.35 -1.36
CA GLY A 249 16.82 1.35 -2.01
C GLY A 249 16.52 2.55 -1.12
N ASN A 250 15.78 3.48 -1.69
CA ASN A 250 15.31 4.67 -1.01
C ASN A 250 13.78 4.66 -0.93
N VAL A 251 13.24 4.94 0.26
CA VAL A 251 11.80 5.10 0.45
C VAL A 251 11.43 6.58 0.48
N ARG A 252 10.34 6.94 -0.17
CA ARG A 252 9.78 8.30 -0.20
C ARG A 252 8.28 8.26 0.13
N ILE A 253 7.81 9.26 0.86
CA ILE A 253 6.39 9.57 1.00
C ILE A 253 6.00 10.44 -0.20
N LEU A 254 4.97 10.04 -0.94
CA LEU A 254 4.50 10.79 -2.11
C LEU A 254 3.43 11.81 -1.68
N ALA A 255 3.89 12.95 -1.23
CA ALA A 255 3.04 14.05 -0.75
C ALA A 255 2.65 15.00 -1.90
N PHE A 256 1.90 14.49 -2.90
CA PHE A 256 1.40 15.33 -3.98
C PHE A 256 0.38 16.33 -3.46
N GLY A 257 0.42 17.58 -3.95
CA GLY A 257 -0.48 18.65 -3.50
C GLY A 257 -1.98 18.33 -3.64
N HIS A 258 -2.36 17.51 -4.63
CA HIS A 258 -3.75 17.08 -4.79
C HIS A 258 -4.21 16.05 -3.75
N LEU A 259 -3.29 15.42 -3.00
CA LEU A 259 -3.58 14.52 -1.87
C LEU A 259 -3.65 15.27 -0.53
N LEU A 260 -3.31 16.54 -0.52
CA LEU A 260 -3.19 17.34 0.69
C LEU A 260 -4.26 18.42 0.77
N GLN A 261 -4.54 18.87 1.97
CA GLN A 261 -5.38 20.02 2.28
C GLN A 261 -4.89 20.69 3.57
N THR A 262 -5.22 21.97 3.76
CA THR A 262 -4.93 22.70 4.98
C THR A 262 -5.62 22.06 6.18
N ASP A 263 -4.88 21.82 7.25
CA ASP A 263 -5.42 21.40 8.53
C ASP A 263 -5.76 22.62 9.40
N LYS A 264 -7.01 23.07 9.31
CA LYS A 264 -7.48 24.24 10.06
C LYS A 264 -7.46 24.04 11.59
N LYS A 265 -7.51 22.78 12.06
CA LYS A 265 -7.57 22.48 13.50
C LYS A 265 -6.20 22.37 14.15
N TYR A 266 -5.25 21.73 13.45
CA TYR A 266 -3.92 21.42 14.02
C TYR A 266 -2.80 22.10 13.24
N LEU A 267 -3.13 23.01 12.32
CA LEU A 267 -2.22 23.73 11.45
C LEU A 267 -1.43 22.88 10.46
N GLY A 268 -0.82 23.51 9.48
CA GLY A 268 -0.10 22.86 8.40
C GLY A 268 -1.02 22.06 7.45
N GLU A 269 -0.50 20.99 6.90
CA GLU A 269 -1.21 20.15 5.94
C GLU A 269 -1.65 18.83 6.55
N LYS A 270 -2.70 18.24 5.99
CA LYS A 270 -3.16 16.87 6.24
C LYS A 270 -3.61 16.23 4.94
N THR A 271 -3.77 14.92 4.94
CA THR A 271 -4.36 14.18 3.84
C THR A 271 -5.78 14.65 3.53
N LYS A 272 -6.10 14.67 2.23
CA LYS A 272 -7.46 14.94 1.76
C LYS A 272 -8.21 13.60 1.68
N ARG A 273 -8.97 13.29 2.74
CA ARG A 273 -9.77 12.08 2.88
C ARG A 273 -10.94 12.02 1.91
N THR A 274 -11.49 10.82 1.71
CA THR A 274 -12.75 10.64 0.97
C THR A 274 -13.92 11.29 1.70
N PHE A 275 -13.98 11.10 3.03
CA PHE A 275 -15.01 11.68 3.89
C PHE A 275 -14.41 12.35 5.13
N THR A 276 -15.03 13.42 5.58
CA THR A 276 -14.80 14.01 6.91
C THR A 276 -16.11 13.99 7.67
N GLY A 277 -16.23 13.09 8.65
CA GLY A 277 -17.54 12.76 9.21
C GLY A 277 -18.48 12.24 8.11
N PRO A 278 -19.72 12.77 7.99
CA PRO A 278 -20.64 12.39 6.93
C PRO A 278 -20.38 13.13 5.60
N ARG A 279 -19.55 14.18 5.60
CA ARG A 279 -19.33 15.04 4.44
C ARG A 279 -18.35 14.40 3.46
N PHE A 280 -18.76 14.24 2.20
CA PHE A 280 -17.87 13.87 1.10
C PHE A 280 -16.91 15.03 0.77
N THR A 281 -15.62 14.78 0.81
CA THR A 281 -14.54 15.78 0.58
C THR A 281 -13.75 15.53 -0.70
N ALA A 282 -14.12 14.50 -1.45
CA ALA A 282 -13.52 14.15 -2.74
C ALA A 282 -11.99 13.95 -2.68
N GLY A 283 -11.47 13.47 -1.58
CA GLY A 283 -10.09 13.04 -1.46
C GLY A 283 -9.90 11.57 -1.83
N ALA A 284 -8.65 11.17 -2.00
CA ALA A 284 -8.30 9.79 -2.33
C ALA A 284 -8.21 8.91 -1.09
N SER A 285 -7.54 9.39 -0.03
CA SER A 285 -7.26 8.60 1.18
C SER A 285 -6.86 9.49 2.35
N ASP A 286 -6.97 8.95 3.56
CA ASP A 286 -6.36 9.49 4.77
C ASP A 286 -4.90 9.07 4.95
N HIS A 287 -4.37 8.25 4.04
CA HIS A 287 -2.97 7.88 3.95
C HIS A 287 -2.31 8.48 2.70
N LEU A 288 -1.03 8.82 2.81
CA LEU A 288 -0.18 9.15 1.67
C LEU A 288 0.50 7.88 1.15
N PRO A 289 0.63 7.73 -0.18
CA PRO A 289 1.37 6.60 -0.73
C PRO A 289 2.85 6.68 -0.41
N ILE A 290 3.49 5.52 -0.32
CA ILE A 290 4.94 5.37 -0.20
C ILE A 290 5.51 4.67 -1.41
N LEU A 291 6.73 5.04 -1.78
CA LEU A 291 7.44 4.49 -2.93
C LEU A 291 8.85 4.04 -2.50
N LEU A 292 9.17 2.79 -2.81
CA LEU A 292 10.51 2.24 -2.71
C LEU A 292 11.15 2.24 -4.11
N ARG A 293 12.22 3.00 -4.26
CA ARG A 293 13.10 2.95 -5.43
C ARG A 293 14.28 2.05 -5.12
N ILE A 294 14.35 0.90 -5.78
CA ILE A 294 15.43 -0.06 -5.57
C ILE A 294 16.63 0.35 -6.42
N THR A 295 17.79 0.40 -5.78
CA THR A 295 19.05 0.80 -6.41
C THR A 295 20.02 -0.35 -6.62
N SER A 296 19.88 -1.42 -5.83
CA SER A 296 20.63 -2.67 -5.99
C SER A 296 19.96 -3.83 -5.24
N PHE A 297 20.29 -5.03 -5.66
CA PHE A 297 19.86 -6.29 -5.06
C PHE A 297 21.08 -7.13 -4.68
#